data_01874def3541af5104a52856d7238bda
#
_entry.id   01874def3541af5104a52856d7238bda
#
_cell.length_a   1.000
_cell.length_b   1.000
_cell.length_c   1.000
_cell.angle_alpha   90.00
_cell.angle_beta   90.00
_cell.angle_gamma   90.00
#
_symmetry.space_group_name_H-M   'P 1'
#
loop_
_entity.id
_entity.type
_entity.pdbx_description
1 polymer ?
#
loop_
_entity_poly.entity_id
_entity_poly.type
_entity_poly.pdbx_seq_one_letter_code
_entity_poly.pdbx_strand_id
1 'polypeptide(L)' 'MTEPVKTMTVPDAGRIYYGLSRNGSYEAAKRGDIPTIKIGKLLRVPVRALEERLNAASRQPR' A
#
# COMPACT_ATOMS: atom_id res chain seq x y z
N MET A 1 16.68 -2.99 -19.65
CA MET A 1 16.80 -2.90 -18.29
C MET A 1 15.49 -2.67 -17.58
N THR A 2 15.27 -3.40 -16.60
CA THR A 2 14.02 -3.34 -15.89
C THR A 2 14.08 -2.30 -14.80
N GLU A 3 13.05 -1.52 -14.71
CA GLU A 3 12.99 -0.59 -13.62
C GLU A 3 12.73 -1.29 -12.33
N PRO A 4 13.36 -0.85 -11.26
CA PRO A 4 13.06 -1.44 -9.96
C PRO A 4 11.63 -1.16 -9.58
N VAL A 5 11.04 -2.11 -8.91
CA VAL A 5 9.70 -1.93 -8.38
C VAL A 5 9.78 -0.88 -7.28
N LYS A 6 8.94 0.11 -7.40
CA LYS A 6 8.91 1.14 -6.38
C LYS A 6 8.10 0.65 -5.19
N THR A 7 8.65 0.86 -4.02
CA THR A 7 7.96 0.51 -2.79
C THR A 7 8.05 1.68 -1.83
N MET A 8 7.18 1.67 -0.84
CA MET A 8 7.22 2.67 0.21
C MET A 8 6.89 1.99 1.54
N THR A 9 7.12 2.68 2.63
CA THR A 9 6.81 2.12 3.93
C THR A 9 5.31 2.11 4.15
N VAL A 10 4.86 1.26 5.07
CA VAL A 10 3.44 1.19 5.38
C VAL A 10 2.90 2.54 5.87
N PRO A 11 3.57 3.23 6.80
CA PRO A 11 3.04 4.54 7.22
C PRO A 11 2.97 5.55 6.08
N ASP A 12 3.96 5.54 5.20
CA ASP A 12 3.93 6.47 4.08
C ASP A 12 2.77 6.17 3.15
N ALA A 13 2.56 4.90 2.85
CA ALA A 13 1.46 4.51 1.98
C ALA A 13 0.13 4.90 2.58
N GLY A 14 -0.04 4.65 3.87
CA GLY A 14 -1.28 5.01 4.52
C GLY A 14 -1.52 6.49 4.53
N ARG A 15 -0.48 7.28 4.80
CA ARG A 15 -0.62 8.73 4.86
C ARG A 15 -0.89 9.33 3.48
N ILE A 16 -0.14 8.89 2.49
CA ILE A 16 -0.21 9.51 1.18
C ILE A 16 -1.46 9.09 0.42
N TYR A 17 -1.79 7.82 0.48
CA TYR A 17 -2.89 7.28 -0.33
C TYR A 17 -4.21 7.18 0.41
N TYR A 18 -4.17 7.07 1.73
CA TYR A 18 -5.40 6.84 2.49
C TYR A 18 -5.67 7.93 3.52
N GLY A 19 -4.71 8.79 3.77
CA GLY A 19 -4.88 9.82 4.79
C GLY A 19 -4.91 9.27 6.20
N LEU A 20 -4.25 8.15 6.43
CA LEU A 20 -4.27 7.50 7.73
C LEU A 20 -3.09 7.90 8.57
N SER A 21 -3.25 7.80 9.88
CA SER A 21 -2.14 7.97 10.79
C SER A 21 -1.21 6.77 10.70
N ARG A 22 -0.08 6.87 11.40
CA ARG A 22 0.87 5.76 11.39
C ARG A 22 0.24 4.48 11.92
N ASN A 23 -0.46 4.58 13.04
CA ASN A 23 -1.12 3.40 13.62
C ASN A 23 -2.22 2.90 12.70
N GLY A 24 -2.98 3.81 12.14
CA GLY A 24 -4.03 3.42 11.20
C GLY A 24 -3.49 2.72 9.98
N SER A 25 -2.31 3.15 9.52
CA SER A 25 -1.68 2.51 8.37
C SER A 25 -1.31 1.07 8.68
N TYR A 26 -0.71 0.84 9.83
CA TYR A 26 -0.35 -0.52 10.21
C TYR A 26 -1.58 -1.39 10.42
N GLU A 27 -2.62 -0.83 10.99
CA GLU A 27 -3.86 -1.57 11.16
C GLU A 27 -4.46 -1.96 9.82
N ALA A 28 -4.46 -1.04 8.86
CA ALA A 28 -4.99 -1.33 7.55
C ALA A 28 -4.17 -2.39 6.85
N ALA A 29 -2.85 -2.35 7.01
CA ALA A 29 -1.99 -3.36 6.42
C ALA A 29 -2.26 -4.73 7.02
N LYS A 30 -2.51 -4.77 8.31
CA LYS A 30 -2.82 -6.03 8.99
C LYS A 30 -4.10 -6.63 8.47
N ARG A 31 -5.09 -5.80 8.22
CA ARG A 31 -6.37 -6.28 7.71
C ARG A 31 -6.32 -6.64 6.24
N GLY A 32 -5.24 -6.30 5.56
CA GLY A 32 -5.14 -6.56 4.13
C GLY A 32 -5.69 -5.44 3.27
N ASP A 33 -6.03 -4.32 3.86
CA ASP A 33 -6.52 -3.18 3.09
C ASP A 33 -5.41 -2.52 2.29
N ILE A 34 -4.18 -2.61 2.78
CA ILE A 34 -3.02 -2.09 2.07
C ILE A 34 -2.19 -3.29 1.63
N PRO A 35 -1.91 -3.42 0.32
CA PRO A 35 -1.09 -4.54 -0.15
C PRO A 35 0.34 -4.37 0.35
N THR A 36 0.89 -5.42 0.91
CA THR A 36 2.26 -5.39 1.42
C THR A 36 3.02 -6.60 0.95
N ILE A 37 4.32 -6.45 0.85
CA ILE A 37 5.21 -7.57 0.60
C ILE A 37 6.26 -7.56 1.69
N LYS A 38 6.75 -8.73 2.00
CA LYS A 38 7.76 -8.86 3.03
C LYS A 38 9.10 -9.11 2.36
N ILE A 39 10.05 -8.23 2.62
CA ILE A 39 11.38 -8.35 2.07
C ILE A 39 12.33 -8.48 3.25
N GLY A 40 12.77 -9.72 3.50
CA GLY A 40 13.56 -9.98 4.68
C GLY A 40 12.75 -9.66 5.93
N LYS A 41 13.19 -8.69 6.68
CA LYS A 41 12.50 -8.26 7.89
C LYS A 41 11.67 -7.01 7.69
N LEU A 42 11.62 -6.51 6.47
CA LEU A 42 10.94 -5.26 6.19
C LEU A 42 9.61 -5.52 5.52
N LEU A 43 8.62 -4.76 5.91
CA LEU A 43 7.33 -4.71 5.23
C LEU A 43 7.33 -3.51 4.30
N ARG A 44 7.09 -3.76 3.03
CA ARG A 44 7.07 -2.70 2.03
C ARG A 44 5.76 -2.74 1.27
N VAL A 45 5.34 -1.60 0.81
CA VAL A 45 4.11 -1.49 0.03
C VAL A 45 4.50 -1.27 -1.43
N PRO A 46 4.19 -2.23 -2.31
CA PRO A 46 4.49 -2.03 -3.73
C PRO A 46 3.54 -0.97 -4.31
N VAL A 47 4.12 0.11 -4.78
CA VAL A 47 3.33 1.26 -5.21
C VAL A 47 2.39 0.88 -6.34
N ARG A 48 2.88 0.11 -7.28
CA ARG A 48 2.07 -0.26 -8.43
C ARG A 48 0.85 -1.08 -8.03
N ALA A 49 1.05 -2.05 -7.15
CA ALA A 49 -0.07 -2.86 -6.68
C ALA A 49 -1.07 -2.01 -5.92
N LEU A 50 -0.56 -1.06 -5.14
CA LEU A 50 -1.42 -0.17 -4.40
C LEU A 50 -2.27 0.68 -5.32
N GLU A 51 -1.66 1.23 -6.35
CA GLU A 51 -2.38 2.06 -7.29
C GLU A 51 -3.43 1.27 -8.06
N GLU A 52 -3.09 0.05 -8.44
CA GLU A 52 -4.05 -0.80 -9.12
C GLU A 52 -5.24 -1.13 -8.26
N ARG A 53 -4.98 -1.35 -6.99
CA ARG A 53 -6.03 -1.66 -6.05
C ARG A 53 -6.97 -0.49 -5.86
N LEU A 54 -6.40 0.71 -5.75
CA LEU A 54 -7.21 1.90 -5.61
C LEU A 54 -8.00 2.19 -6.88
N ASN A 55 -7.42 1.94 -8.04
CA ASN A 55 -8.14 2.10 -9.29
C ASN A 55 -9.33 1.16 -9.38
N ALA A 56 -9.12 -0.08 -8.98
CA ALA A 56 -10.20 -1.05 -9.02
C ALA A 56 -11.33 -0.64 -8.10
N ALA A 57 -10.97 -0.16 -6.91
CA ALA A 57 -11.98 0.27 -5.96
C ALA A 57 -12.76 1.46 -6.46
N SER A 58 -12.08 2.40 -7.11
CA SER A 58 -12.75 3.61 -7.57
C SER A 58 -13.62 3.35 -8.78
N ARG A 59 -13.42 2.23 -9.46
CA ARG A 59 -14.23 1.90 -10.62
C ARG A 59 -15.45 1.08 -10.28
N GLN A 60 -15.57 0.66 -9.04
CA GLN A 60 -16.74 -0.12 -8.65
C GLN A 60 -17.96 0.75 -8.56
N PRO A 61 -19.06 0.30 -9.10
CA PRO A 61 -20.31 1.06 -8.97
C PRO A 61 -20.79 1.02 -7.52
N ARG A 62 -21.51 2.02 -7.18
CA ARG A 62 -22.04 2.12 -5.84
C ARG A 62 -23.32 1.39 -5.69
#